data_238f00743d5c88beae927cecdcf46795
#
_entry.id   238f00743d5c88beae927cecdcf46795
#
_cell.length_a   1.000
_cell.length_b   1.000
_cell.length_c   1.000
_cell.angle_alpha   90.00
_cell.angle_beta   90.00
_cell.angle_gamma   90.00
#
_symmetry.space_group_name_H-M   'P 1'
#
loop_
_entity.id
_entity.type
_entity.pdbx_description
1 polymer ?
#
loop_
_entity_poly.entity_id
_entity_poly.type
_entity_poly.pdbx_seq_one_letter_code
_entity_poly.pdbx_strand_id
1 'polypeptide(L)'
;DEAMYDESEVEKVRTLLAGNEVVGITPYLYDTLEVNKQPVMTGGTDFKSLRAVSSYWQVRGQWPQEGEREVLIGAELAKKISRDPDKLIGQNVSISAGEGKAMRNFKVSGIVATGSKEEQFAFINLKEMQDIDEKPNQVSLAQISIVADGDKLDGLIQKLKAGAPAIQPQPVQQIARSEENVLGKLQVLVFLVTIVVLLLTMICVTTTMMAVVTERRKEIGLKKALGASNQNIVVEFFGEGCVLGAIGGILGSACGYVFAQSVSMNVFNRAIEFSPSVVVLSIVLSVLVTGLASLIPVRIATSVDPAIVLRGE
;
A
#
# COMPACT_ATOMS: atom_id res chain seq x y z
N ASP A 1 4.01 30.32 14.13
CA ASP A 1 5.49 30.40 14.25
C ASP A 1 6.00 28.96 14.28
N GLU A 2 6.60 28.49 13.18
CA GLU A 2 7.31 27.23 13.17
C GLU A 2 8.56 27.36 14.04
N ALA A 3 8.79 26.38 14.91
CA ALA A 3 9.96 26.38 15.78
C ALA A 3 11.22 26.27 14.91
N MET A 4 12.07 27.29 14.98
CA MET A 4 13.38 27.32 14.30
C MET A 4 14.45 26.81 15.28
N TYR A 5 15.35 25.98 14.78
CA TYR A 5 16.46 25.41 15.53
C TYR A 5 17.78 25.84 14.91
N ASP A 6 18.81 26.01 15.73
CA ASP A 6 20.16 26.23 15.24
C ASP A 6 20.73 24.92 14.66
N GLU A 7 21.47 25.01 13.55
CA GLU A 7 22.06 23.84 12.89
C GLU A 7 23.01 23.06 13.83
N SER A 8 23.59 23.74 14.84
CA SER A 8 24.38 23.10 15.88
C SER A 8 23.58 22.08 16.73
N GLU A 9 22.27 22.27 16.88
CA GLU A 9 21.40 21.30 17.56
C GLU A 9 21.29 19.99 16.76
N VAL A 10 21.30 20.06 15.44
CA VAL A 10 21.32 18.86 14.57
C VAL A 10 22.63 18.10 14.76
N GLU A 11 23.76 18.80 14.92
CA GLU A 11 25.06 18.17 15.22
C GLU A 11 25.11 17.53 16.61
N LYS A 12 24.49 18.15 17.61
CA LYS A 12 24.30 17.53 18.93
C LYS A 12 23.50 16.22 18.83
N VAL A 13 22.39 16.25 18.08
CA VAL A 13 21.59 15.04 17.82
C VAL A 13 22.42 13.96 17.14
N ARG A 14 23.23 14.31 16.14
CA ARG A 14 24.12 13.37 15.47
C ARG A 14 25.11 12.73 16.46
N THR A 15 25.67 13.53 17.36
CA THR A 15 26.58 13.04 18.40
C THR A 15 25.88 12.14 19.42
N LEU A 16 24.68 12.52 19.88
CA LEU A 16 23.88 11.73 20.83
C LEU A 16 23.43 10.39 20.26
N LEU A 17 23.20 10.32 18.96
CA LEU A 17 22.78 9.12 18.25
C LEU A 17 23.95 8.29 17.71
N ALA A 18 25.18 8.76 17.84
CA ALA A 18 26.38 8.01 17.42
C ALA A 18 26.44 6.64 18.13
N GLY A 19 26.66 5.58 17.34
CA GLY A 19 26.66 4.21 17.86
C GLY A 19 25.31 3.49 17.84
N ASN A 20 24.23 4.16 17.41
CA ASN A 20 22.95 3.53 17.11
C ASN A 20 22.83 3.23 15.60
N GLU A 21 21.87 2.40 15.23
CA GLU A 21 21.62 2.08 13.82
C GLU A 21 20.91 3.24 13.09
N VAL A 22 21.60 4.38 12.96
CA VAL A 22 21.10 5.57 12.29
C VAL A 22 21.47 5.48 10.82
N VAL A 23 20.43 5.46 9.95
CA VAL A 23 20.61 5.46 8.50
C VAL A 23 21.07 6.84 8.02
N GLY A 24 20.52 7.90 8.61
CA GLY A 24 20.89 9.28 8.30
C GLY A 24 20.05 10.30 9.05
N ILE A 25 20.57 11.54 9.03
CA ILE A 25 19.91 12.74 9.60
C ILE A 25 19.93 13.80 8.52
N THR A 26 18.76 14.25 8.10
CA THR A 26 18.59 15.24 7.04
C THR A 26 17.94 16.50 7.62
N PRO A 27 18.65 17.63 7.63
CA PRO A 27 18.07 18.91 8.02
C PRO A 27 17.21 19.50 6.90
N TYR A 28 16.16 20.21 7.28
CA TYR A 28 15.31 20.97 6.37
C TYR A 28 15.07 22.38 6.92
N LEU A 29 15.10 23.36 6.03
CA LEU A 29 14.56 24.68 6.24
C LEU A 29 13.42 24.88 5.24
N TYR A 30 12.18 24.97 5.72
CA TYR A 30 11.02 25.21 4.88
C TYR A 30 10.58 26.67 4.98
N ASP A 31 10.30 27.27 3.83
CA ASP A 31 9.59 28.54 3.75
C ASP A 31 8.89 28.67 2.38
N THR A 32 7.96 29.62 2.28
CA THR A 32 7.29 29.92 1.02
C THR A 32 8.10 30.93 0.23
N LEU A 33 8.76 30.48 -0.82
CA LEU A 33 9.51 31.33 -1.74
C LEU A 33 8.72 31.51 -3.06
N GLU A 34 9.06 32.59 -3.78
CA GLU A 34 8.54 32.81 -5.13
C GLU A 34 9.38 32.04 -6.16
N VAL A 35 8.80 31.06 -6.79
CA VAL A 35 9.38 30.33 -7.93
C VAL A 35 8.69 30.83 -9.21
N ASN A 36 9.43 31.50 -10.10
CA ASN A 36 8.87 32.17 -11.28
C ASN A 36 7.69 33.09 -10.94
N LYS A 37 7.79 33.87 -9.85
CA LYS A 37 6.76 34.78 -9.32
C LYS A 37 5.48 34.07 -8.80
N GLN A 38 5.52 32.79 -8.54
CA GLN A 38 4.43 32.03 -7.91
C GLN A 38 4.88 31.58 -6.52
N PRO A 39 4.05 31.76 -5.49
CA PRO A 39 4.37 31.30 -4.14
C PRO A 39 4.40 29.76 -4.12
N VAL A 40 5.53 29.20 -3.74
CA VAL A 40 5.79 27.76 -3.69
C VAL A 40 6.49 27.43 -2.38
N MET A 41 5.98 26.43 -1.67
CA MET A 41 6.70 25.88 -0.52
C MET A 41 8.03 25.32 -1.00
N THR A 42 9.13 25.87 -0.46
CA THR A 42 10.48 25.49 -0.83
C THR A 42 11.21 24.95 0.38
N GLY A 43 11.85 23.79 0.21
CA GLY A 43 12.67 23.16 1.24
C GLY A 43 14.15 23.28 0.91
N GLY A 44 14.91 23.90 1.80
CA GLY A 44 16.38 23.83 1.78
C GLY A 44 16.83 22.58 2.52
N THR A 45 17.67 21.74 1.90
CA THR A 45 18.12 20.49 2.49
C THR A 45 19.52 20.08 2.02
N ASP A 46 20.11 19.13 2.72
CA ASP A 46 21.33 18.45 2.29
C ASP A 46 20.96 17.21 1.45
N PHE A 47 21.20 17.31 0.14
CA PHE A 47 20.82 16.23 -0.79
C PHE A 47 21.61 14.93 -0.58
N LYS A 48 22.78 14.97 0.04
CA LYS A 48 23.57 13.78 0.34
C LYS A 48 22.89 12.94 1.43
N SER A 49 22.50 13.57 2.53
CA SER A 49 21.78 12.91 3.60
C SER A 49 20.34 12.56 3.18
N LEU A 50 19.69 13.40 2.38
CA LEU A 50 18.36 13.16 1.85
C LEU A 50 18.29 11.86 1.05
N ARG A 51 19.26 11.59 0.17
CA ARG A 51 19.32 10.35 -0.61
C ARG A 51 19.44 9.11 0.26
N ALA A 52 20.15 9.21 1.38
CA ALA A 52 20.29 8.10 2.32
C ALA A 52 19.00 7.85 3.11
N VAL A 53 18.31 8.91 3.55
CA VAL A 53 17.10 8.84 4.38
C VAL A 53 15.86 8.53 3.54
N SER A 54 15.76 9.13 2.35
CA SER A 54 14.59 9.05 1.48
C SER A 54 14.88 8.27 0.19
N SER A 55 15.34 7.03 0.34
CA SER A 55 15.70 6.14 -0.79
C SER A 55 14.50 5.80 -1.69
N TYR A 56 13.26 6.00 -1.23
CA TYR A 56 12.03 5.78 -1.99
C TYR A 56 11.70 6.94 -2.95
N TRP A 57 12.38 8.09 -2.86
CA TRP A 57 12.18 9.19 -3.77
C TRP A 57 12.67 8.84 -5.17
N GLN A 58 11.78 8.93 -6.14
CA GLN A 58 12.10 8.65 -7.54
C GLN A 58 12.38 9.96 -8.28
N VAL A 59 13.65 10.14 -8.69
CA VAL A 59 14.09 11.35 -9.39
C VAL A 59 14.25 11.05 -10.88
N ARG A 60 13.56 11.82 -11.71
CA ARG A 60 13.79 11.89 -13.16
C ARG A 60 14.75 13.03 -13.42
N GLY A 61 15.85 12.76 -14.11
CA GLY A 61 16.98 13.68 -14.26
C GLY A 61 18.11 13.34 -13.30
N GLN A 62 18.70 14.34 -12.67
CA GLN A 62 19.81 14.18 -11.73
C GLN A 62 19.49 14.82 -10.39
N TRP A 63 20.10 14.28 -9.34
CA TRP A 63 20.08 14.93 -8.03
C TRP A 63 20.90 16.21 -8.05
N PRO A 64 20.47 17.29 -7.39
CA PRO A 64 21.27 18.50 -7.27
C PRO A 64 22.64 18.24 -6.65
N GLN A 65 23.65 18.90 -7.17
CA GLN A 65 25.02 18.80 -6.65
C GLN A 65 25.26 19.82 -5.54
N GLU A 66 26.09 19.44 -4.57
CA GLU A 66 26.50 20.36 -3.49
C GLU A 66 27.28 21.55 -4.08
N GLY A 67 26.91 22.77 -3.64
CA GLY A 67 27.61 24.00 -4.07
C GLY A 67 27.12 24.56 -5.41
N GLU A 68 26.31 23.84 -6.15
CA GLU A 68 25.67 24.31 -7.38
C GLU A 68 24.27 24.88 -7.12
N ARG A 69 23.88 25.91 -7.89
CA ARG A 69 22.52 26.46 -7.83
C ARG A 69 21.56 25.63 -8.65
N GLU A 70 21.26 24.48 -8.13
CA GLU A 70 20.33 23.54 -8.72
C GLU A 70 19.09 23.36 -7.86
N VAL A 71 17.95 23.07 -8.51
CA VAL A 71 16.67 22.85 -7.85
C VAL A 71 16.08 21.52 -8.30
N LEU A 72 15.56 20.77 -7.34
CA LEU A 72 14.75 19.60 -7.56
C LEU A 72 13.28 19.98 -7.43
N ILE A 73 12.47 19.74 -8.46
CA ILE A 73 11.06 20.16 -8.48
C ILE A 73 10.17 18.95 -8.27
N GLY A 74 9.19 19.05 -7.37
CA GLY A 74 8.19 18.01 -7.16
C GLY A 74 7.32 17.78 -8.40
N ALA A 75 6.89 16.55 -8.63
CA ALA A 75 6.18 16.14 -9.84
C ALA A 75 4.85 16.89 -10.04
N GLU A 76 4.12 17.20 -8.98
CA GLU A 76 2.88 17.98 -9.05
C GLU A 76 3.16 19.47 -9.33
N LEU A 77 4.21 20.02 -8.74
CA LEU A 77 4.64 21.39 -9.03
C LEU A 77 5.11 21.54 -10.48
N ALA A 78 5.86 20.57 -10.99
CA ALA A 78 6.34 20.56 -12.36
C ALA A 78 5.18 20.59 -13.38
N LYS A 79 4.09 19.84 -13.12
CA LYS A 79 2.86 19.87 -13.92
C LYS A 79 2.14 21.22 -13.90
N LYS A 80 2.23 21.95 -12.78
CA LYS A 80 1.67 23.33 -12.68
C LYS A 80 2.48 24.35 -13.47
N ILE A 81 3.81 24.19 -13.48
CA ILE A 81 4.73 25.12 -14.17
C ILE A 81 4.73 24.88 -15.68
N SER A 82 4.68 23.63 -16.13
CA SER A 82 4.78 23.28 -17.55
C SER A 82 3.81 22.17 -17.93
N ARG A 83 3.24 22.26 -19.14
CA ARG A 83 2.43 21.19 -19.74
C ARG A 83 3.24 19.93 -20.03
N ASP A 84 4.54 20.08 -20.22
CA ASP A 84 5.47 18.97 -20.45
C ASP A 84 6.57 19.09 -19.36
N PRO A 85 6.39 18.40 -18.22
CA PRO A 85 7.30 18.50 -17.08
C PRO A 85 8.76 18.17 -17.42
N ASP A 86 8.98 17.19 -18.30
CA ASP A 86 10.33 16.72 -18.62
C ASP A 86 11.17 17.79 -19.35
N LYS A 87 10.54 18.73 -20.03
CA LYS A 87 11.22 19.88 -20.65
C LYS A 87 11.75 20.90 -19.65
N LEU A 88 11.29 20.86 -18.40
CA LEU A 88 11.83 21.73 -17.34
C LEU A 88 13.25 21.34 -16.96
N ILE A 89 13.63 20.08 -17.10
CA ILE A 89 14.96 19.60 -16.73
C ILE A 89 16.01 20.29 -17.59
N GLY A 90 16.99 20.94 -16.95
CA GLY A 90 18.02 21.73 -17.59
C GLY A 90 17.65 23.20 -17.82
N GLN A 91 16.40 23.62 -17.62
CA GLN A 91 15.98 25.01 -17.71
C GLN A 91 16.29 25.75 -16.39
N ASN A 92 16.37 27.07 -16.46
CA ASN A 92 16.52 27.92 -15.29
C ASN A 92 15.17 28.41 -14.79
N VAL A 93 15.00 28.37 -13.48
CA VAL A 93 13.87 28.98 -12.76
C VAL A 93 14.39 30.06 -11.82
N SER A 94 13.66 31.17 -11.69
CA SER A 94 14.00 32.21 -10.75
C SER A 94 13.38 31.94 -9.38
N ILE A 95 14.17 32.07 -8.32
CA ILE A 95 13.72 31.90 -6.93
C ILE A 95 14.05 33.18 -6.15
N SER A 96 13.08 33.70 -5.38
CA SER A 96 13.28 34.87 -4.50
C SER A 96 12.47 34.72 -3.21
N ALA A 97 12.86 35.43 -2.16
CA ALA A 97 12.13 35.44 -0.88
C ALA A 97 10.92 36.39 -0.87
N GLY A 98 10.48 36.89 -2.03
CA GLY A 98 9.32 37.77 -2.18
C GLY A 98 9.58 39.06 -2.94
N GLU A 99 8.54 39.91 -3.08
CA GLU A 99 8.61 41.16 -3.82
C GLU A 99 9.72 42.09 -3.29
N GLY A 100 10.58 42.55 -4.20
CA GLY A 100 11.68 43.47 -3.88
C GLY A 100 12.97 42.82 -3.40
N LYS A 101 13.01 41.50 -3.19
CA LYS A 101 14.23 40.74 -2.87
C LYS A 101 14.95 40.25 -4.11
N ALA A 102 16.25 39.98 -3.98
CA ALA A 102 17.10 39.56 -5.09
C ALA A 102 16.62 38.21 -5.67
N MET A 103 16.35 38.19 -6.96
CA MET A 103 16.07 36.96 -7.69
C MET A 103 17.37 36.22 -7.96
N ARG A 104 17.37 34.90 -7.68
CA ARG A 104 18.47 34.00 -8.02
C ARG A 104 18.00 32.95 -9.02
N ASN A 105 18.81 32.65 -9.99
CA ASN A 105 18.51 31.63 -10.99
C ASN A 105 19.06 30.28 -10.55
N PHE A 106 18.20 29.27 -10.62
CA PHE A 106 18.50 27.87 -10.31
C PHE A 106 18.23 27.02 -11.55
N LYS A 107 19.14 26.11 -11.85
CA LYS A 107 18.95 25.13 -12.90
C LYS A 107 18.12 23.95 -12.38
N VAL A 108 17.07 23.58 -13.08
CA VAL A 108 16.30 22.40 -12.73
C VAL A 108 17.11 21.14 -13.04
N SER A 109 17.59 20.45 -12.00
CA SER A 109 18.39 19.24 -12.14
C SER A 109 17.52 17.99 -12.37
N GLY A 110 16.32 17.98 -11.77
CA GLY A 110 15.42 16.85 -11.88
C GLY A 110 14.02 17.12 -11.34
N ILE A 111 13.16 16.16 -11.54
CA ILE A 111 11.78 16.14 -11.06
C ILE A 111 11.63 14.93 -10.12
N VAL A 112 11.08 15.17 -8.93
CA VAL A 112 10.93 14.13 -7.91
C VAL A 112 9.48 13.71 -7.72
N ALA A 113 9.26 12.40 -7.68
CA ALA A 113 8.02 11.78 -7.27
C ALA A 113 8.23 11.06 -5.94
N THR A 114 7.43 11.43 -4.94
CA THR A 114 7.52 10.91 -3.57
C THR A 114 6.28 10.13 -3.14
N GLY A 115 5.16 10.31 -3.85
CA GLY A 115 3.85 9.78 -3.48
C GLY A 115 3.16 10.56 -2.36
N SER A 116 3.65 11.75 -2.01
CA SER A 116 3.16 12.55 -0.88
C SER A 116 3.15 14.05 -1.18
N LYS A 117 2.86 14.88 -0.18
CA LYS A 117 2.68 16.34 -0.36
C LYS A 117 3.94 17.06 -0.88
N GLU A 118 5.10 16.49 -0.65
CA GLU A 118 6.39 17.01 -1.12
C GLU A 118 6.47 17.13 -2.64
N GLU A 119 5.61 16.45 -3.40
CA GLU A 119 5.50 16.64 -4.85
C GLU A 119 5.01 18.03 -5.27
N GLN A 120 4.50 18.81 -4.33
CA GLN A 120 4.09 20.20 -4.57
C GLN A 120 5.20 21.21 -4.23
N PHE A 121 6.36 20.76 -3.74
CA PHE A 121 7.45 21.60 -3.24
C PHE A 121 8.59 21.69 -4.25
N ALA A 122 9.42 22.70 -4.06
CA ALA A 122 10.75 22.81 -4.66
C ALA A 122 11.80 22.53 -3.59
N PHE A 123 12.93 21.91 -3.97
CA PHE A 123 14.04 21.63 -3.05
C PHE A 123 15.32 22.19 -3.60
N ILE A 124 16.05 22.94 -2.76
CA ILE A 124 17.37 23.54 -3.06
C ILE A 124 18.37 23.19 -1.96
N ASN A 125 19.64 23.48 -2.17
CA ASN A 125 20.65 23.30 -1.14
C ASN A 125 20.33 24.12 0.11
N LEU A 126 20.57 23.56 1.31
CA LEU A 126 20.27 24.20 2.59
C LEU A 126 20.93 25.56 2.72
N LYS A 127 22.19 25.69 2.33
CA LYS A 127 22.92 26.99 2.38
C LYS A 127 22.30 28.06 1.49
N GLU A 128 21.91 27.67 0.26
CA GLU A 128 21.23 28.62 -0.64
C GLU A 128 19.87 29.08 -0.08
N MET A 129 19.14 28.14 0.58
CA MET A 129 17.88 28.45 1.25
C MET A 129 18.09 29.41 2.42
N GLN A 130 19.07 29.16 3.28
CA GLN A 130 19.42 29.98 4.41
C GLN A 130 19.84 31.40 3.96
N ASP A 131 20.54 31.50 2.84
CA ASP A 131 20.99 32.80 2.25
C ASP A 131 19.84 33.59 1.60
N ILE A 132 18.86 32.90 0.98
CA ILE A 132 17.69 33.52 0.36
C ILE A 132 16.70 33.99 1.42
N ASP A 133 16.49 33.19 2.45
CA ASP A 133 15.53 33.46 3.51
C ASP A 133 16.13 34.35 4.65
N GLU A 134 17.40 34.74 4.53
CA GLU A 134 18.11 35.54 5.54
C GLU A 134 18.13 34.90 6.95
N LYS A 135 18.13 33.57 7.02
CA LYS A 135 18.12 32.75 8.25
C LYS A 135 19.39 31.88 8.33
N PRO A 136 20.58 32.49 8.51
CA PRO A 136 21.83 31.72 8.54
C PRO A 136 21.83 30.72 9.70
N ASN A 137 22.33 29.53 9.45
CA ASN A 137 22.45 28.43 10.41
C ASN A 137 21.13 27.98 11.09
N GLN A 138 19.99 28.29 10.49
CA GLN A 138 18.68 27.85 11.01
C GLN A 138 18.08 26.71 10.19
N VAL A 139 17.37 25.83 10.88
CA VAL A 139 16.61 24.72 10.32
C VAL A 139 15.22 24.64 10.97
N SER A 140 14.21 24.31 10.20
CA SER A 140 12.83 24.13 10.70
C SER A 140 12.61 22.73 11.26
N LEU A 141 13.27 21.73 10.64
CA LEU A 141 13.03 20.32 10.90
C LEU A 141 14.30 19.51 10.61
N ALA A 142 14.52 18.45 11.38
CA ALA A 142 15.50 17.42 11.04
C ALA A 142 14.81 16.06 10.97
N GLN A 143 14.86 15.42 9.82
CA GLN A 143 14.37 14.04 9.64
C GLN A 143 15.46 13.07 10.01
N ILE A 144 15.16 12.15 10.95
CA ILE A 144 16.08 11.14 11.43
C ILE A 144 15.53 9.77 11.03
N SER A 145 16.29 9.02 10.27
CA SER A 145 15.97 7.62 9.93
C SER A 145 16.79 6.68 10.78
N ILE A 146 16.13 5.85 11.58
CA ILE A 146 16.74 4.91 12.51
C ILE A 146 16.10 3.54 12.31
N VAL A 147 16.92 2.49 12.31
CA VAL A 147 16.45 1.10 12.37
C VAL A 147 16.37 0.71 13.85
N ALA A 148 15.17 0.83 14.43
CA ALA A 148 14.94 0.48 15.84
C ALA A 148 13.54 -0.07 16.07
N ASP A 149 13.42 -1.07 16.93
CA ASP A 149 12.15 -1.59 17.42
C ASP A 149 11.53 -0.64 18.45
N GLY A 150 10.22 -0.78 18.71
CA GLY A 150 9.42 0.15 19.51
C GLY A 150 10.07 0.59 20.83
N ASP A 151 10.52 -0.35 21.67
CA ASP A 151 11.11 -0.05 22.98
C ASP A 151 12.46 0.68 22.88
N LYS A 152 13.27 0.34 21.87
CA LYS A 152 14.53 1.03 21.59
C LYS A 152 14.30 2.44 21.10
N LEU A 153 13.26 2.65 20.25
CA LEU A 153 12.90 3.96 19.76
C LEU A 153 12.46 4.89 20.89
N ASP A 154 11.63 4.40 21.82
CA ASP A 154 11.19 5.18 22.97
C ASP A 154 12.37 5.58 23.88
N GLY A 155 13.34 4.69 24.08
CA GLY A 155 14.58 4.99 24.77
C GLY A 155 15.42 6.07 24.07
N LEU A 156 15.50 6.04 22.73
CA LEU A 156 16.20 7.06 21.94
C LEU A 156 15.50 8.42 22.01
N ILE A 157 14.16 8.44 21.95
CA ILE A 157 13.37 9.65 22.10
C ILE A 157 13.62 10.31 23.46
N GLN A 158 13.67 9.51 24.54
CA GLN A 158 13.99 10.03 25.88
C GLN A 158 15.41 10.58 25.95
N LYS A 159 16.40 9.94 25.35
CA LYS A 159 17.77 10.44 25.25
C LYS A 159 17.84 11.77 24.49
N LEU A 160 17.12 11.89 23.39
CA LEU A 160 17.05 13.12 22.60
C LEU A 160 16.40 14.25 23.41
N LYS A 161 15.29 14.00 24.10
CA LYS A 161 14.63 14.98 24.96
C LYS A 161 15.53 15.46 26.12
N ALA A 162 16.34 14.58 26.67
CA ALA A 162 17.26 14.92 27.76
C ALA A 162 18.51 15.67 27.26
N GLY A 163 19.06 15.28 26.11
CA GLY A 163 20.31 15.82 25.57
C GLY A 163 20.16 17.05 24.68
N ALA A 164 18.98 17.25 24.08
CA ALA A 164 18.65 18.38 23.23
C ALA A 164 17.25 18.92 23.56
N PRO A 165 17.07 19.62 24.70
CA PRO A 165 15.75 20.04 25.18
C PRO A 165 15.08 21.08 24.29
N ALA A 166 15.84 21.75 23.41
CA ALA A 166 15.30 22.66 22.40
C ALA A 166 14.51 21.94 21.30
N ILE A 167 14.78 20.65 21.08
CA ILE A 167 14.18 19.84 20.00
C ILE A 167 13.01 19.03 20.56
N GLN A 168 11.93 18.97 19.78
CA GLN A 168 10.76 18.13 20.09
C GLN A 168 10.73 16.92 19.15
N PRO A 169 11.31 15.77 19.56
CA PRO A 169 11.30 14.59 18.74
C PRO A 169 9.87 14.01 18.66
N GLN A 170 9.38 13.83 17.44
CA GLN A 170 8.09 13.21 17.16
C GLN A 170 8.30 11.93 16.34
N PRO A 171 7.91 10.75 16.86
CA PRO A 171 8.04 9.53 16.09
C PRO A 171 7.03 9.51 14.94
N VAL A 172 7.52 9.37 13.71
CA VAL A 172 6.68 9.23 12.51
C VAL A 172 5.90 7.90 12.53
N GLN A 173 6.30 6.95 13.37
CA GLN A 173 5.53 5.72 13.64
C GLN A 173 4.07 5.97 14.05
N GLN A 174 3.74 7.15 14.59
CA GLN A 174 2.36 7.46 14.95
C GLN A 174 1.45 7.60 13.72
N ILE A 175 2.01 8.03 12.59
CA ILE A 175 1.30 8.07 11.30
C ILE A 175 1.21 6.65 10.72
N ALA A 176 2.31 5.90 10.71
CA ALA A 176 2.35 4.51 10.26
C ALA A 176 1.42 3.59 11.09
N ARG A 177 1.41 3.73 12.42
CA ARG A 177 0.48 2.97 13.29
C ARG A 177 -0.99 3.34 13.07
N SER A 178 -1.29 4.58 12.71
CA SER A 178 -2.66 4.98 12.36
C SER A 178 -3.08 4.37 11.02
N GLU A 179 -2.19 4.33 10.03
CA GLU A 179 -2.43 3.67 8.75
C GLU A 179 -2.50 2.15 8.89
N GLU A 180 -1.61 1.53 9.67
CA GLU A 180 -1.69 0.09 9.98
C GLU A 180 -2.98 -0.28 10.69
N ASN A 181 -3.45 0.53 11.64
CA ASN A 181 -4.72 0.31 12.33
C ASN A 181 -5.92 0.42 11.38
N VAL A 182 -5.89 1.34 10.42
CA VAL A 182 -6.94 1.47 9.40
C VAL A 182 -6.88 0.30 8.42
N LEU A 183 -5.70 -0.05 7.92
CA LEU A 183 -5.50 -1.20 7.05
C LEU A 183 -5.89 -2.50 7.76
N GLY A 184 -5.52 -2.69 9.02
CA GLY A 184 -5.93 -3.83 9.83
C GLY A 184 -7.44 -3.94 10.00
N LYS A 185 -8.15 -2.83 10.27
CA LYS A 185 -9.61 -2.80 10.34
C LYS A 185 -10.27 -3.11 9.01
N LEU A 186 -9.74 -2.59 7.90
CA LEU A 186 -10.21 -2.92 6.55
C LEU A 186 -10.02 -4.40 6.23
N GLN A 187 -8.88 -4.98 6.61
CA GLN A 187 -8.61 -6.40 6.43
C GLN A 187 -9.58 -7.28 7.21
N VAL A 188 -9.89 -6.94 8.47
CA VAL A 188 -10.90 -7.64 9.27
C VAL A 188 -12.29 -7.53 8.63
N LEU A 189 -12.66 -6.36 8.11
CA LEU A 189 -13.94 -6.17 7.43
C LEU A 189 -14.03 -7.03 6.16
N VAL A 190 -12.99 -7.02 5.32
CA VAL A 190 -12.93 -7.87 4.13
C VAL A 190 -13.01 -9.35 4.50
N PHE A 191 -12.32 -9.79 5.55
CA PHE A 191 -12.37 -11.15 6.04
C PHE A 191 -13.78 -11.55 6.50
N LEU A 192 -14.47 -10.67 7.25
CA LEU A 192 -15.85 -10.89 7.69
C LEU A 192 -16.82 -11.01 6.51
N VAL A 193 -16.71 -10.11 5.53
CA VAL A 193 -17.52 -10.18 4.30
C VAL A 193 -17.25 -11.49 3.55
N THR A 194 -16.00 -11.91 3.46
CA THR A 194 -15.62 -13.18 2.82
C THR A 194 -16.26 -14.36 3.50
N ILE A 195 -16.27 -14.42 4.83
CA ILE A 195 -16.93 -15.49 5.59
C ILE A 195 -18.43 -15.52 5.29
N VAL A 196 -19.10 -14.35 5.30
CA VAL A 196 -20.52 -14.27 5.01
C VAL A 196 -20.84 -14.78 3.60
N VAL A 197 -20.04 -14.36 2.61
CA VAL A 197 -20.19 -14.80 1.21
C VAL A 197 -19.97 -16.32 1.10
N LEU A 198 -18.97 -16.88 1.78
CA LEU A 198 -18.73 -18.34 1.79
C LEU A 198 -19.91 -19.10 2.42
N LEU A 199 -20.48 -18.61 3.51
CA LEU A 199 -21.66 -19.22 4.14
C LEU A 199 -22.87 -19.20 3.20
N LEU A 200 -23.15 -18.05 2.56
CA LEU A 200 -24.22 -17.93 1.59
C LEU A 200 -24.02 -18.87 0.40
N THR A 201 -22.80 -18.96 -0.11
CA THR A 201 -22.44 -19.88 -1.20
C THR A 201 -22.65 -21.33 -0.77
N MET A 202 -22.26 -21.69 0.45
CA MET A 202 -22.46 -23.04 0.98
C MET A 202 -23.96 -23.39 1.06
N ILE A 203 -24.80 -22.48 1.51
CA ILE A 203 -26.27 -22.66 1.54
C ILE A 203 -26.83 -22.82 0.12
N CYS A 204 -26.39 -21.98 -0.80
CA CYS A 204 -26.84 -22.03 -2.19
C CYS A 204 -26.47 -23.38 -2.86
N VAL A 205 -25.23 -23.82 -2.68
CA VAL A 205 -24.78 -25.13 -3.22
C VAL A 205 -25.55 -26.28 -2.58
N THR A 206 -25.75 -26.22 -1.26
CA THR A 206 -26.52 -27.26 -0.54
C THR A 206 -27.97 -27.35 -1.07
N THR A 207 -28.64 -26.23 -1.26
CA THR A 207 -30.02 -26.19 -1.80
C THR A 207 -30.08 -26.70 -3.25
N THR A 208 -29.15 -26.32 -4.08
CA THR A 208 -29.07 -26.75 -5.48
C THR A 208 -28.83 -28.26 -5.56
N MET A 209 -27.88 -28.80 -4.80
CA MET A 209 -27.62 -30.25 -4.72
C MET A 209 -28.78 -31.02 -4.15
N MET A 210 -29.52 -30.44 -3.16
CA MET A 210 -30.73 -31.05 -2.64
C MET A 210 -31.80 -31.17 -3.72
N ALA A 211 -31.99 -30.17 -4.57
CA ALA A 211 -32.89 -30.21 -5.69
C ALA A 211 -32.50 -31.32 -6.68
N VAL A 212 -31.23 -31.44 -7.04
CA VAL A 212 -30.69 -32.46 -7.93
C VAL A 212 -30.93 -33.86 -7.36
N VAL A 213 -30.63 -34.09 -6.06
CA VAL A 213 -30.88 -35.38 -5.39
C VAL A 213 -32.36 -35.73 -5.40
N THR A 214 -33.25 -34.76 -5.16
CA THR A 214 -34.70 -34.97 -5.17
C THR A 214 -35.20 -35.32 -6.57
N GLU A 215 -34.72 -34.64 -7.60
CA GLU A 215 -35.07 -34.88 -8.98
C GLU A 215 -34.61 -36.27 -9.44
N ARG A 216 -33.38 -36.68 -9.07
CA ARG A 216 -32.80 -37.98 -9.41
C ARG A 216 -33.14 -39.11 -8.42
N ARG A 217 -34.09 -38.89 -7.50
CA ARG A 217 -34.44 -39.86 -6.45
C ARG A 217 -34.83 -41.25 -6.99
N LYS A 218 -35.57 -41.32 -8.12
CA LYS A 218 -35.94 -42.56 -8.77
C LYS A 218 -34.74 -43.32 -9.35
N GLU A 219 -33.79 -42.58 -9.95
CA GLU A 219 -32.57 -43.16 -10.47
C GLU A 219 -31.69 -43.74 -9.36
N ILE A 220 -31.55 -43.01 -8.24
CA ILE A 220 -30.84 -43.44 -7.04
C ILE A 220 -31.48 -44.74 -6.49
N GLY A 221 -32.81 -44.77 -6.37
CA GLY A 221 -33.55 -45.94 -5.91
C GLY A 221 -33.35 -47.16 -6.82
N LEU A 222 -33.35 -46.97 -8.14
CA LEU A 222 -33.07 -48.04 -9.12
C LEU A 222 -31.63 -48.56 -9.01
N LYS A 223 -30.63 -47.66 -8.92
CA LYS A 223 -29.24 -48.06 -8.72
C LYS A 223 -29.05 -48.88 -7.47
N LYS A 224 -29.71 -48.53 -6.36
CA LYS A 224 -29.69 -49.26 -5.10
C LYS A 224 -30.37 -50.64 -5.23
N ALA A 225 -31.52 -50.72 -5.91
CA ALA A 225 -32.21 -51.98 -6.16
C ALA A 225 -31.35 -52.94 -7.00
N LEU A 226 -30.50 -52.43 -7.88
CA LEU A 226 -29.51 -53.18 -8.68
C LEU A 226 -28.23 -53.53 -7.92
N GLY A 227 -28.13 -53.18 -6.62
CA GLY A 227 -27.02 -53.54 -5.76
C GLY A 227 -25.93 -52.48 -5.60
N ALA A 228 -26.17 -51.23 -6.01
CA ALA A 228 -25.21 -50.14 -5.76
C ALA A 228 -25.04 -49.89 -4.26
N SER A 229 -23.80 -49.84 -3.80
CA SER A 229 -23.49 -49.51 -2.41
C SER A 229 -23.70 -48.03 -2.12
N ASN A 230 -23.97 -47.72 -0.85
CA ASN A 230 -24.08 -46.29 -0.42
C ASN A 230 -22.79 -45.52 -0.71
N GLN A 231 -21.63 -46.18 -0.66
CA GLN A 231 -20.35 -45.53 -0.98
C GLN A 231 -20.27 -45.09 -2.44
N ASN A 232 -20.80 -45.90 -3.37
CA ASN A 232 -20.78 -45.50 -4.79
C ASN A 232 -21.63 -44.25 -5.03
N ILE A 233 -22.79 -44.14 -4.35
CA ILE A 233 -23.66 -42.97 -4.44
C ILE A 233 -22.97 -41.74 -3.83
N VAL A 234 -22.29 -41.92 -2.68
CA VAL A 234 -21.51 -40.85 -2.05
C VAL A 234 -20.43 -40.34 -2.99
N VAL A 235 -19.63 -41.23 -3.57
CA VAL A 235 -18.52 -40.83 -4.49
C VAL A 235 -19.07 -40.14 -5.73
N GLU A 236 -20.21 -40.59 -6.28
CA GLU A 236 -20.84 -39.95 -7.45
C GLU A 236 -21.23 -38.51 -7.16
N PHE A 237 -22.06 -38.23 -6.16
CA PHE A 237 -22.55 -36.89 -5.85
C PHE A 237 -21.49 -35.97 -5.23
N PHE A 238 -20.60 -36.51 -4.41
CA PHE A 238 -19.48 -35.75 -3.87
C PHE A 238 -18.49 -35.36 -4.97
N GLY A 239 -18.21 -36.30 -5.89
CA GLY A 239 -17.36 -36.04 -7.04
C GLY A 239 -17.97 -34.99 -7.98
N GLU A 240 -19.29 -35.03 -8.23
CA GLU A 240 -20.01 -34.02 -9.00
C GLU A 240 -19.86 -32.62 -8.35
N GLY A 241 -20.01 -32.52 -7.01
CA GLY A 241 -19.77 -31.31 -6.24
C GLY A 241 -18.34 -30.78 -6.36
N CYS A 242 -17.35 -31.66 -6.26
CA CYS A 242 -15.94 -31.28 -6.41
C CYS A 242 -15.62 -30.77 -7.82
N VAL A 243 -16.14 -31.39 -8.86
CA VAL A 243 -15.96 -30.95 -10.25
C VAL A 243 -16.60 -29.58 -10.47
N LEU A 244 -17.83 -29.37 -9.99
CA LEU A 244 -18.49 -28.07 -10.05
C LEU A 244 -17.69 -26.99 -9.29
N GLY A 245 -17.16 -27.33 -8.11
CA GLY A 245 -16.29 -26.49 -7.33
C GLY A 245 -15.01 -26.11 -8.07
N ALA A 246 -14.39 -27.06 -8.75
CA ALA A 246 -13.18 -26.81 -9.54
C ALA A 246 -13.45 -25.86 -10.73
N ILE A 247 -14.52 -26.13 -11.50
CA ILE A 247 -14.92 -25.27 -12.61
C ILE A 247 -15.27 -23.86 -12.11
N GLY A 248 -16.07 -23.78 -11.05
CA GLY A 248 -16.43 -22.51 -10.40
C GLY A 248 -15.21 -21.75 -9.89
N GLY A 249 -14.23 -22.44 -9.30
CA GLY A 249 -12.98 -21.86 -8.82
C GLY A 249 -12.12 -21.29 -9.96
N ILE A 250 -12.03 -21.98 -11.09
CA ILE A 250 -11.32 -21.52 -12.28
C ILE A 250 -11.99 -20.26 -12.87
N LEU A 251 -13.29 -20.32 -13.09
CA LEU A 251 -14.05 -19.19 -13.63
C LEU A 251 -14.05 -18.01 -12.66
N GLY A 252 -14.23 -18.26 -11.37
CA GLY A 252 -14.20 -17.24 -10.33
C GLY A 252 -12.83 -16.55 -10.22
N SER A 253 -11.74 -17.32 -10.29
CA SER A 253 -10.39 -16.75 -10.26
C SER A 253 -10.08 -15.91 -11.52
N ALA A 254 -10.54 -16.34 -12.70
CA ALA A 254 -10.37 -15.60 -13.94
C ALA A 254 -11.15 -14.25 -13.90
N CYS A 255 -12.44 -14.30 -13.55
CA CYS A 255 -13.25 -13.10 -13.40
C CYS A 255 -12.74 -12.18 -12.30
N GLY A 256 -12.32 -12.74 -11.16
CA GLY A 256 -11.73 -11.99 -10.05
C GLY A 256 -10.45 -11.27 -10.42
N TYR A 257 -9.57 -11.91 -11.19
CA TYR A 257 -8.35 -11.29 -11.69
C TYR A 257 -8.64 -10.11 -12.64
N VAL A 258 -9.56 -10.31 -13.61
CA VAL A 258 -9.95 -9.23 -14.55
C VAL A 258 -10.54 -8.04 -13.80
N PHE A 259 -11.40 -8.29 -12.82
CA PHE A 259 -12.00 -7.24 -12.00
C PHE A 259 -10.94 -6.51 -11.16
N ALA A 260 -10.07 -7.25 -10.48
CA ALA A 260 -8.99 -6.69 -9.68
C ALA A 260 -8.03 -5.83 -10.52
N GLN A 261 -7.66 -6.31 -11.72
CA GLN A 261 -6.83 -5.58 -12.66
C GLN A 261 -7.50 -4.28 -13.10
N SER A 262 -8.80 -4.31 -13.43
CA SER A 262 -9.56 -3.12 -13.83
C SER A 262 -9.61 -2.07 -12.73
N VAL A 263 -9.85 -2.49 -11.48
CA VAL A 263 -9.85 -1.58 -10.33
C VAL A 263 -8.45 -1.00 -10.10
N SER A 264 -7.42 -1.84 -10.12
CA SER A 264 -6.04 -1.40 -9.88
C SER A 264 -5.56 -0.38 -10.93
N MET A 265 -5.86 -0.60 -12.20
CA MET A 265 -5.49 0.34 -13.26
C MET A 265 -6.24 1.66 -13.17
N ASN A 266 -7.54 1.64 -12.84
CA ASN A 266 -8.34 2.86 -12.80
C ASN A 266 -8.13 3.70 -11.53
N VAL A 267 -7.81 3.05 -10.40
CA VAL A 267 -7.66 3.74 -9.10
C VAL A 267 -6.20 4.05 -8.78
N PHE A 268 -5.29 3.10 -9.01
CA PHE A 268 -3.90 3.21 -8.59
C PHE A 268 -2.91 3.39 -9.75
N ASN A 269 -3.38 3.31 -11.00
CA ASN A 269 -2.56 3.38 -12.22
C ASN A 269 -1.40 2.36 -12.23
N ARG A 270 -1.60 1.20 -11.59
CA ARG A 270 -0.62 0.10 -11.50
C ARG A 270 -1.26 -1.21 -11.92
N ALA A 271 -0.51 -2.03 -12.66
CA ALA A 271 -0.90 -3.40 -12.97
C ALA A 271 -0.63 -4.31 -11.76
N ILE A 272 -1.55 -5.24 -11.49
CA ILE A 272 -1.34 -6.30 -10.49
C ILE A 272 -0.55 -7.42 -11.15
N GLU A 273 0.51 -7.90 -10.49
CA GLU A 273 1.24 -9.07 -10.94
C GLU A 273 0.38 -10.33 -10.80
N PHE A 274 0.40 -11.17 -11.82
CA PHE A 274 -0.30 -12.46 -11.79
C PHE A 274 0.39 -13.41 -10.81
N SER A 275 -0.34 -13.80 -9.76
CA SER A 275 0.15 -14.75 -8.75
C SER A 275 -0.51 -16.13 -8.91
N PRO A 276 0.19 -17.12 -9.46
CA PRO A 276 -0.37 -18.48 -9.63
C PRO A 276 -0.80 -19.13 -8.31
N SER A 277 -0.13 -18.82 -7.22
CA SER A 277 -0.45 -19.35 -5.89
C SER A 277 -1.84 -18.93 -5.40
N VAL A 278 -2.27 -17.71 -5.70
CA VAL A 278 -3.61 -17.21 -5.34
C VAL A 278 -4.68 -17.95 -6.14
N VAL A 279 -4.43 -18.20 -7.43
CA VAL A 279 -5.35 -18.95 -8.29
C VAL A 279 -5.53 -20.39 -7.78
N VAL A 280 -4.43 -21.09 -7.48
CA VAL A 280 -4.46 -22.45 -6.94
C VAL A 280 -5.20 -22.48 -5.60
N LEU A 281 -4.91 -21.53 -4.70
CA LEU A 281 -5.58 -21.43 -3.40
C LEU A 281 -7.09 -21.21 -3.56
N SER A 282 -7.50 -20.35 -4.49
CA SER A 282 -8.92 -20.09 -4.78
C SER A 282 -9.65 -21.33 -5.27
N ILE A 283 -9.03 -22.11 -6.17
CA ILE A 283 -9.60 -23.36 -6.68
C ILE A 283 -9.72 -24.39 -5.56
N VAL A 284 -8.66 -24.55 -4.75
CA VAL A 284 -8.69 -25.50 -3.62
C VAL A 284 -9.78 -25.13 -2.61
N LEU A 285 -9.89 -23.85 -2.27
CA LEU A 285 -10.91 -23.35 -1.35
C LEU A 285 -12.32 -23.57 -1.92
N SER A 286 -12.53 -23.32 -3.22
CA SER A 286 -13.81 -23.56 -3.89
C SER A 286 -14.21 -25.03 -3.84
N VAL A 287 -13.29 -25.95 -4.13
CA VAL A 287 -13.52 -27.39 -4.05
C VAL A 287 -13.84 -27.84 -2.62
N LEU A 288 -13.12 -27.32 -1.62
CA LEU A 288 -13.37 -27.62 -0.21
C LEU A 288 -14.77 -27.16 0.23
N VAL A 289 -15.14 -25.91 -0.08
CA VAL A 289 -16.45 -25.36 0.30
C VAL A 289 -17.58 -26.13 -0.37
N THR A 290 -17.44 -26.44 -1.67
CA THR A 290 -18.44 -27.17 -2.43
C THR A 290 -18.55 -28.62 -1.95
N GLY A 291 -17.42 -29.27 -1.67
CA GLY A 291 -17.38 -30.62 -1.09
C GLY A 291 -18.06 -30.66 0.28
N LEU A 292 -17.78 -29.72 1.18
CA LEU A 292 -18.47 -29.65 2.48
C LEU A 292 -19.96 -29.38 2.32
N ALA A 293 -20.37 -28.50 1.41
CA ALA A 293 -21.77 -28.18 1.15
C ALA A 293 -22.55 -29.40 0.61
N SER A 294 -21.91 -30.30 -0.13
CA SER A 294 -22.52 -31.50 -0.68
C SER A 294 -22.74 -32.64 0.34
N LEU A 295 -22.12 -32.57 1.53
CA LEU A 295 -22.23 -33.65 2.54
C LEU A 295 -23.68 -33.90 3.02
N ILE A 296 -24.47 -32.83 3.19
CA ILE A 296 -25.86 -32.94 3.62
C ILE A 296 -26.73 -33.61 2.54
N PRO A 297 -26.74 -33.09 1.29
CA PRO A 297 -27.49 -33.73 0.20
C PRO A 297 -27.09 -35.19 -0.05
N VAL A 298 -25.79 -35.47 0.02
CA VAL A 298 -25.26 -36.85 -0.15
C VAL A 298 -25.79 -37.81 0.91
N ARG A 299 -25.86 -37.40 2.17
CA ARG A 299 -26.49 -38.24 3.23
C ARG A 299 -27.95 -38.50 2.94
N ILE A 300 -28.69 -37.54 2.44
CA ILE A 300 -30.09 -37.71 2.08
C ILE A 300 -30.24 -38.66 0.86
N ALA A 301 -29.34 -38.51 -0.14
CA ALA A 301 -29.31 -39.43 -1.26
C ALA A 301 -29.07 -40.90 -0.82
N THR A 302 -28.20 -41.12 0.18
CA THR A 302 -27.96 -42.47 0.71
C THR A 302 -29.08 -43.03 1.58
N SER A 303 -29.97 -42.20 2.12
CA SER A 303 -31.12 -42.63 2.92
C SER A 303 -32.33 -43.04 2.09
N VAL A 304 -32.30 -42.89 0.76
CA VAL A 304 -33.41 -43.27 -0.14
C VAL A 304 -33.65 -44.80 -0.09
N ASP A 305 -34.88 -45.16 0.28
CA ASP A 305 -35.34 -46.58 0.30
C ASP A 305 -35.79 -46.98 -1.10
N PRO A 306 -35.15 -48.00 -1.73
CA PRO A 306 -35.54 -48.47 -3.05
C PRO A 306 -36.98 -48.97 -3.14
N ALA A 307 -37.52 -49.61 -2.07
CA ALA A 307 -38.84 -50.16 -2.06
C ALA A 307 -39.94 -49.10 -2.14
N ILE A 308 -39.73 -47.96 -1.46
CA ILE A 308 -40.70 -46.84 -1.45
C ILE A 308 -40.69 -46.12 -2.79
N VAL A 309 -39.49 -45.87 -3.33
CA VAL A 309 -39.33 -45.11 -4.58
C VAL A 309 -39.87 -45.88 -5.80
N LEU A 310 -39.72 -47.18 -5.82
CA LEU A 310 -40.22 -48.04 -6.92
C LEU A 310 -41.74 -48.26 -6.86
N ARG A 311 -42.37 -48.10 -5.68
CA ARG A 311 -43.84 -48.12 -5.55
C ARG A 311 -44.51 -46.85 -6.09
N GLY A 312 -43.77 -45.77 -6.31
CA GLY A 312 -44.32 -44.53 -6.82
C GLY A 312 -44.97 -43.64 -5.75
N GLU A 313 -44.66 -43.91 -4.46
CA GLU A 313 -45.09 -43.11 -3.31
C GLU A 313 -44.03 -42.07 -2.94
#